data_4e8ce5e4eb46a275bf91020ce2061cba
#
_entry.id   4e8ce5e4eb46a275bf91020ce2061cba
#
_cell.length_a   1.000
_cell.length_b   1.000
_cell.length_c   1.000
_cell.angle_alpha   90.00
_cell.angle_beta   90.00
_cell.angle_gamma   90.00
#
_symmetry.space_group_name_H-M   'P 1'
#
loop_
_entity.id
_entity.type
_entity.pdbx_description
1 polymer ?
#
loop_
_entity_poly.entity_id
_entity_poly.type
_entity_poly.pdbx_seq_one_letter_code
_entity_poly.pdbx_strand_id
1 'polypeptide(L)'
;MANNKTLELSIKIAGKMDKSLMAALNGSQSQISSFARSISSIGTAGLAAMGTLATATVATIASCTKEAAKFENYMADVVKYVDGLADATGKISDKVADNGKTYAQNYEAMKDAIKDLSTQIPYTQEDLTRLAAAAGQSGKAMEDLIKIDSSGNVTGFLRDIAMTGTAMDISADQAGNWAAKWEQSLKMTHEEVMVLFDQINYLGANSATTAAEIAEAVNSAASLGQVGGVSAATTAALADAMLATGVSTDRVGTSIKRMIVNLSKGASATKAQKEQFEEMGMSAEWVAKAMQEDSVGTLDTIFKAINDLPQERQVAALSTLFGQWAIEGGAKIVNNLDVYRKALEMVSDPSLYTGSMEREFNIKSQTPEAIETMLKSTKTALKIEIGDAFLPAKKQFNLSMIDFLNSIRKNMPELTQLAESLGTLASRGVEKLGSAMDTALPYIQKGLDYLINNGEQVVRVLGGMAAAFVGMKFAPAAEAIFSGGGKALFGSGGKGGLWG
;
A
#
# COMPACT_ATOMS: atom_id res chain seq x y z
N MET A 1 26.96 -17.51 7.64
CA MET A 1 26.16 -18.49 8.43
C MET A 1 25.10 -17.80 9.33
N ALA A 2 24.62 -16.62 8.96
CA ALA A 2 23.62 -15.87 9.76
C ALA A 2 22.18 -15.92 9.19
N ASN A 3 21.99 -16.42 7.96
CA ASN A 3 20.68 -16.33 7.28
C ASN A 3 19.70 -17.50 7.53
N ASN A 4 20.12 -18.59 8.15
CA ASN A 4 19.21 -19.72 8.39
C ASN A 4 18.33 -19.55 9.65
N LYS A 5 18.76 -18.75 10.62
CA LYS A 5 18.00 -18.57 11.87
C LYS A 5 16.79 -17.67 11.74
N THR A 6 16.81 -16.70 10.81
CA THR A 6 15.71 -15.76 10.60
C THR A 6 14.53 -16.43 9.88
N LEU A 7 14.81 -17.31 8.91
CA LEU A 7 13.76 -18.10 8.25
C LEU A 7 13.12 -19.13 9.19
N GLU A 8 13.90 -19.79 10.04
CA GLU A 8 13.37 -20.72 11.05
C GLU A 8 12.47 -20.05 12.09
N LEU A 9 12.76 -18.79 12.44
CA LEU A 9 12.01 -18.07 13.45
C LEU A 9 10.63 -17.63 12.91
N SER A 10 10.58 -17.14 11.67
CA SER A 10 9.32 -16.73 11.00
C SER A 10 8.36 -17.90 10.80
N ILE A 11 8.88 -19.12 10.66
CA ILE A 11 8.10 -20.35 10.45
C ILE A 11 7.68 -20.99 11.79
N LYS A 12 8.38 -20.73 12.89
CA LYS A 12 8.02 -21.23 14.23
C LYS A 12 6.79 -20.52 14.81
N ILE A 13 6.48 -19.30 14.39
CA ILE A 13 5.30 -18.55 14.84
C ILE A 13 4.01 -19.11 14.22
N ALA A 14 4.07 -19.76 13.06
CA ALA A 14 2.92 -20.36 12.38
C ALA A 14 2.63 -21.83 12.75
N GLY A 15 3.00 -22.28 13.92
CA GLY A 15 2.70 -23.57 14.56
C GLY A 15 2.33 -24.74 13.62
N LYS A 16 3.31 -25.62 13.31
CA LYS A 16 3.25 -26.87 12.50
C LYS A 16 3.30 -26.62 10.98
N MET A 17 4.51 -26.61 10.47
CA MET A 17 4.73 -26.66 9.01
C MET A 17 4.21 -27.96 8.39
N ASP A 18 3.35 -27.83 7.40
CA ASP A 18 2.97 -28.92 6.52
C ASP A 18 4.20 -29.34 5.66
N LYS A 19 4.34 -30.65 5.46
CA LYS A 19 5.42 -31.23 4.64
C LYS A 19 5.42 -30.72 3.19
N SER A 20 4.28 -30.24 2.69
CA SER A 20 4.14 -29.65 1.35
C SER A 20 4.82 -28.28 1.25
N LEU A 21 4.77 -27.47 2.30
CA LEU A 21 5.43 -26.17 2.36
C LEU A 21 6.97 -26.34 2.47
N MET A 22 7.43 -27.35 3.23
CA MET A 22 8.86 -27.69 3.29
C MET A 22 9.39 -28.16 1.93
N ALA A 23 8.61 -28.94 1.18
CA ALA A 23 9.00 -29.39 -0.16
C ALA A 23 9.03 -28.21 -1.16
N ALA A 24 8.11 -27.27 -1.06
CA ALA A 24 8.09 -26.06 -1.90
C ALA A 24 9.25 -25.09 -1.58
N LEU A 25 9.60 -24.93 -0.30
CA LEU A 25 10.75 -24.13 0.15
C LEU A 25 12.08 -24.76 -0.22
N ASN A 26 12.23 -26.07 -0.08
CA ASN A 26 13.44 -26.80 -0.50
C ASN A 26 13.58 -26.81 -2.03
N GLY A 27 12.47 -26.87 -2.77
CA GLY A 27 12.46 -26.71 -4.22
C GLY A 27 12.91 -25.31 -4.66
N SER A 28 12.44 -24.26 -3.98
CA SER A 28 12.86 -22.87 -4.26
C SER A 28 14.31 -22.59 -3.86
N GLN A 29 14.80 -23.18 -2.76
CA GLN A 29 16.18 -23.02 -2.31
C GLN A 29 17.18 -23.70 -3.25
N SER A 30 16.82 -24.84 -3.85
CA SER A 30 17.62 -25.47 -4.90
C SER A 30 17.62 -24.66 -6.20
N GLN A 31 16.51 -24.02 -6.55
CA GLN A 31 16.41 -23.12 -7.70
C GLN A 31 17.19 -21.81 -7.46
N ILE A 32 17.13 -21.22 -6.26
CA ILE A 32 17.90 -20.02 -5.90
C ILE A 32 19.40 -20.33 -5.88
N SER A 33 19.82 -21.48 -5.34
CA SER A 33 21.23 -21.87 -5.31
C SER A 33 21.79 -22.26 -6.69
N SER A 34 20.97 -22.81 -7.58
CA SER A 34 21.33 -23.05 -8.98
C SER A 34 21.38 -21.75 -9.77
N PHE A 35 20.47 -20.83 -9.50
CA PHE A 35 20.42 -19.48 -10.06
C PHE A 35 21.64 -18.63 -9.63
N ALA A 36 21.97 -18.61 -8.33
CA ALA A 36 23.14 -17.93 -7.82
C ALA A 36 24.45 -18.48 -8.40
N ARG A 37 24.55 -19.80 -8.60
CA ARG A 37 25.68 -20.44 -9.30
C ARG A 37 25.74 -20.08 -10.79
N SER A 38 24.59 -19.95 -11.46
CA SER A 38 24.54 -19.52 -12.85
C SER A 38 24.97 -18.07 -13.02
N ILE A 39 24.61 -17.17 -12.08
CA ILE A 39 25.06 -15.77 -12.09
C ILE A 39 26.58 -15.67 -11.86
N SER A 40 27.14 -16.42 -10.93
CA SER A 40 28.58 -16.39 -10.66
C SER A 40 29.42 -16.94 -11.82
N SER A 41 28.85 -17.82 -12.65
CA SER A 41 29.51 -18.36 -13.85
C SER A 41 29.43 -17.43 -15.07
N ILE A 42 28.48 -16.49 -15.11
CA ILE A 42 28.35 -15.51 -16.19
C ILE A 42 29.48 -14.48 -16.15
N GLY A 43 30.11 -14.26 -14.98
CA GLY A 43 31.20 -13.30 -14.81
C GLY A 43 32.55 -13.71 -15.40
N THR A 44 32.78 -14.99 -15.78
CA THR A 44 34.10 -15.50 -16.14
C THR A 44 34.16 -16.44 -17.36
N ALA A 45 33.08 -16.86 -17.96
CA ALA A 45 33.12 -17.81 -19.11
C ALA A 45 32.07 -17.44 -20.17
N GLY A 46 32.62 -16.96 -21.24
CA GLY A 46 32.07 -16.69 -22.59
C GLY A 46 30.67 -17.11 -22.96
N LEU A 47 30.03 -16.21 -23.60
CA LEU A 47 28.77 -16.15 -24.33
C LEU A 47 28.44 -17.32 -25.30
N ALA A 48 29.28 -18.35 -25.41
CA ALA A 48 29.19 -19.37 -26.47
C ALA A 48 28.40 -20.66 -26.13
N ALA A 49 27.96 -20.86 -24.87
CA ALA A 49 27.27 -22.09 -24.46
C ALA A 49 25.79 -21.91 -24.07
N MET A 50 25.13 -20.84 -24.50
CA MET A 50 23.83 -20.38 -23.94
C MET A 50 22.60 -20.67 -24.83
N GLY A 51 22.52 -21.77 -25.55
CA GLY A 51 21.44 -21.99 -26.53
C GLY A 51 20.05 -22.36 -25.95
N THR A 52 19.92 -22.98 -24.79
CA THR A 52 18.62 -23.49 -24.32
C THR A 52 18.33 -23.23 -22.82
N LEU A 53 19.33 -23.17 -21.96
CA LEU A 53 19.15 -22.80 -20.54
C LEU A 53 19.02 -21.28 -20.33
N ALA A 54 19.52 -20.51 -21.29
CA ALA A 54 19.51 -19.04 -21.25
C ALA A 54 18.09 -18.42 -21.30
N THR A 55 17.17 -19.01 -22.04
CA THR A 55 15.83 -18.44 -22.25
C THR A 55 14.99 -18.42 -20.98
N ALA A 56 14.99 -19.49 -20.18
CA ALA A 56 14.24 -19.54 -18.92
C ALA A 56 14.84 -18.60 -17.85
N THR A 57 16.17 -18.51 -17.78
CA THR A 57 16.87 -17.64 -16.82
C THR A 57 16.67 -16.17 -17.15
N VAL A 58 16.76 -15.78 -18.43
CA VAL A 58 16.54 -14.40 -18.89
C VAL A 58 15.08 -13.99 -18.71
N ALA A 59 14.13 -14.86 -18.99
CA ALA A 59 12.71 -14.59 -18.75
C ALA A 59 12.41 -14.40 -17.27
N THR A 60 13.07 -15.16 -16.39
CA THR A 60 12.95 -15.01 -14.93
C THR A 60 13.54 -13.69 -14.46
N ILE A 61 14.75 -13.32 -14.90
CA ILE A 61 15.38 -12.03 -14.57
C ILE A 61 14.52 -10.86 -15.08
N ALA A 62 14.00 -10.94 -16.31
CA ALA A 62 13.14 -9.92 -16.87
C ALA A 62 11.83 -9.76 -16.06
N SER A 63 11.24 -10.86 -15.59
CA SER A 63 10.09 -10.85 -14.70
C SER A 63 10.42 -10.20 -13.36
N CYS A 64 11.53 -10.57 -12.72
CA CYS A 64 11.99 -10.01 -11.47
C CYS A 64 12.29 -8.49 -11.59
N THR A 65 13.01 -8.09 -12.65
CA THR A 65 13.31 -6.67 -12.90
C THR A 65 12.03 -5.86 -13.19
N LYS A 66 11.00 -6.47 -13.78
CA LYS A 66 9.70 -5.83 -13.99
C LYS A 66 8.98 -5.59 -12.67
N GLU A 67 8.95 -6.57 -11.77
CA GLU A 67 8.33 -6.43 -10.44
C GLU A 67 9.10 -5.39 -9.60
N ALA A 68 10.43 -5.42 -9.60
CA ALA A 68 11.24 -4.40 -8.93
C ALA A 68 10.97 -2.98 -9.46
N ALA A 69 10.92 -2.81 -10.79
CA ALA A 69 10.58 -1.52 -11.38
C ALA A 69 9.15 -1.05 -11.05
N LYS A 70 8.20 -1.98 -10.94
CA LYS A 70 6.83 -1.69 -10.52
C LYS A 70 6.80 -1.22 -9.06
N PHE A 71 7.53 -1.90 -8.18
CA PHE A 71 7.64 -1.54 -6.78
C PHE A 71 8.34 -0.18 -6.59
N GLU A 72 9.41 0.11 -7.34
CA GLU A 72 10.05 1.44 -7.35
C GLU A 72 9.06 2.55 -7.75
N ASN A 73 8.16 2.29 -8.69
CA ASN A 73 7.12 3.25 -9.06
C ASN A 73 6.14 3.51 -7.91
N TYR A 74 5.74 2.47 -7.17
CA TYR A 74 4.91 2.64 -5.97
C TYR A 74 5.65 3.39 -4.87
N MET A 75 6.94 3.09 -4.67
CA MET A 75 7.79 3.80 -3.70
C MET A 75 7.98 5.28 -4.05
N ALA A 76 7.86 5.67 -5.31
CA ALA A 76 7.95 7.08 -5.70
C ALA A 76 6.84 7.93 -5.06
N ASP A 77 5.62 7.38 -4.90
CA ASP A 77 4.54 8.05 -4.18
C ASP A 77 4.82 8.13 -2.67
N VAL A 78 5.41 7.09 -2.09
CA VAL A 78 5.84 7.12 -0.68
C VAL A 78 6.89 8.21 -0.46
N VAL A 79 7.93 8.27 -1.32
CA VAL A 79 8.98 9.30 -1.27
C VAL A 79 8.42 10.71 -1.41
N LYS A 80 7.36 10.88 -2.22
CA LYS A 80 6.73 12.18 -2.45
C LYS A 80 6.05 12.75 -1.22
N TYR A 81 5.48 11.88 -0.36
CA TYR A 81 4.59 12.31 0.71
C TYR A 81 5.14 12.05 2.12
N VAL A 82 6.11 11.15 2.27
CA VAL A 82 6.67 10.77 3.57
C VAL A 82 7.97 11.53 3.80
N ASP A 83 7.98 12.36 4.83
CA ASP A 83 9.17 13.08 5.23
C ASP A 83 10.26 12.13 5.74
N GLY A 84 11.53 12.47 5.48
CA GLY A 84 12.69 11.68 5.88
C GLY A 84 13.18 10.67 4.83
N LEU A 85 12.50 10.53 3.66
CA LEU A 85 12.91 9.60 2.58
C LEU A 85 13.67 10.29 1.44
N ALA A 86 13.51 11.60 1.28
CA ALA A 86 14.23 12.39 0.27
C ALA A 86 14.62 13.74 0.84
N ASP A 87 15.71 14.31 0.31
CA ASP A 87 16.15 15.65 0.69
C ASP A 87 15.22 16.75 0.09
N ALA A 88 15.44 18.01 0.49
CA ALA A 88 14.63 19.15 0.04
C ALA A 88 14.60 19.34 -1.50
N THR A 89 15.45 18.64 -2.26
CA THR A 89 15.43 18.62 -3.72
C THR A 89 14.70 17.41 -4.30
N GLY A 90 14.09 16.58 -3.45
CA GLY A 90 13.40 15.35 -3.84
C GLY A 90 14.35 14.20 -4.21
N LYS A 91 15.60 14.24 -3.77
CA LYS A 91 16.60 13.20 -4.07
C LYS A 91 16.80 12.28 -2.87
N ILE A 92 16.79 10.99 -3.14
CA ILE A 92 17.27 9.95 -2.22
C ILE A 92 18.81 10.06 -2.25
N SER A 93 19.39 10.59 -1.17
CA SER A 93 20.81 10.94 -1.11
C SER A 93 21.48 10.44 0.17
N ASP A 94 22.83 10.44 0.18
CA ASP A 94 23.61 10.09 1.37
C ASP A 94 23.69 11.24 2.39
N LYS A 95 22.94 12.34 2.21
CA LYS A 95 22.79 13.36 3.23
C LYS A 95 22.05 12.81 4.42
N VAL A 96 22.39 13.29 5.61
CA VAL A 96 21.77 12.88 6.86
C VAL A 96 20.44 13.61 7.04
N ALA A 97 19.38 12.85 7.31
CA ALA A 97 18.06 13.35 7.69
C ALA A 97 18.01 13.64 9.21
N ASP A 98 16.90 14.21 9.67
CA ASP A 98 16.74 14.65 11.07
C ASP A 98 16.84 13.50 12.09
N ASN A 99 16.54 12.29 11.68
CA ASN A 99 16.66 11.06 12.50
C ASN A 99 18.08 10.48 12.61
N GLY A 100 19.09 11.17 12.08
CA GLY A 100 20.49 10.75 12.13
C GLY A 100 20.91 9.66 11.14
N LYS A 101 19.97 9.18 10.30
CA LYS A 101 20.25 8.26 9.19
C LYS A 101 20.29 9.03 7.88
N THR A 102 20.91 8.46 6.84
CA THR A 102 20.84 9.09 5.52
C THR A 102 19.48 8.86 4.87
N TYR A 103 19.08 9.75 3.95
CA TYR A 103 17.84 9.56 3.17
C TYR A 103 17.83 8.23 2.42
N ALA A 104 18.99 7.81 1.89
CA ALA A 104 19.14 6.50 1.25
C ALA A 104 18.91 5.34 2.23
N GLN A 105 19.44 5.42 3.46
CA GLN A 105 19.20 4.41 4.50
C GLN A 105 17.74 4.34 4.91
N ASN A 106 17.09 5.49 5.06
CA ASN A 106 15.66 5.55 5.38
C ASN A 106 14.81 4.97 4.27
N TYR A 107 15.15 5.27 3.01
CA TYR A 107 14.45 4.72 1.85
C TYR A 107 14.54 3.20 1.78
N GLU A 108 15.75 2.64 1.91
CA GLU A 108 15.92 1.18 1.94
C GLU A 108 15.21 0.54 3.13
N ALA A 109 15.26 1.15 4.32
CA ALA A 109 14.54 0.64 5.48
C ALA A 109 13.02 0.62 5.25
N MET A 110 12.46 1.62 4.57
CA MET A 110 11.04 1.65 4.21
C MET A 110 10.70 0.56 3.18
N LYS A 111 11.54 0.37 2.16
CA LYS A 111 11.39 -0.72 1.17
C LYS A 111 11.37 -2.08 1.86
N ASP A 112 12.34 -2.31 2.74
CA ASP A 112 12.47 -3.59 3.46
C ASP A 112 11.27 -3.82 4.38
N ALA A 113 10.84 -2.79 5.12
CA ALA A 113 9.68 -2.87 6.00
C ALA A 113 8.39 -3.23 5.23
N ILE A 114 8.15 -2.63 4.06
CA ILE A 114 6.98 -2.93 3.22
C ILE A 114 7.05 -4.38 2.69
N LYS A 115 8.23 -4.83 2.25
CA LYS A 115 8.42 -6.21 1.81
C LYS A 115 8.16 -7.20 2.96
N ASP A 116 8.74 -6.95 4.13
CA ASP A 116 8.60 -7.80 5.31
C ASP A 116 7.14 -7.87 5.79
N LEU A 117 6.47 -6.73 5.94
CA LEU A 117 5.07 -6.68 6.34
C LEU A 117 4.16 -7.42 5.37
N SER A 118 4.39 -7.33 4.07
CA SER A 118 3.60 -8.04 3.05
C SER A 118 3.72 -9.57 3.13
N THR A 119 4.75 -10.09 3.82
CA THR A 119 4.91 -11.52 4.08
C THR A 119 4.23 -11.99 5.35
N GLN A 120 3.87 -11.06 6.24
CA GLN A 120 3.31 -11.32 7.56
C GLN A 120 1.84 -10.92 7.68
N ILE A 121 1.40 -9.97 6.86
CA ILE A 121 0.04 -9.45 6.85
C ILE A 121 -0.56 -9.68 5.45
N PRO A 122 -1.84 -10.04 5.29
CA PRO A 122 -2.43 -10.38 3.99
C PRO A 122 -2.71 -9.13 3.12
N TYR A 123 -1.68 -8.29 2.94
CA TYR A 123 -1.66 -7.14 2.04
C TYR A 123 -0.52 -7.26 1.03
N THR A 124 -0.74 -6.72 -0.16
CA THR A 124 0.31 -6.65 -1.20
C THR A 124 1.28 -5.50 -0.90
N GLN A 125 2.47 -5.55 -1.51
CA GLN A 125 3.41 -4.41 -1.46
C GLN A 125 2.76 -3.12 -1.99
N GLU A 126 1.88 -3.23 -2.99
CA GLU A 126 1.12 -2.10 -3.53
C GLU A 126 0.19 -1.48 -2.49
N ASP A 127 -0.57 -2.32 -1.76
CA ASP A 127 -1.48 -1.85 -0.72
C ASP A 127 -0.72 -1.15 0.41
N LEU A 128 0.39 -1.73 0.86
CA LEU A 128 1.22 -1.16 1.93
C LEU A 128 1.92 0.13 1.50
N THR A 129 2.39 0.24 0.24
CA THR A 129 2.95 1.50 -0.27
C THR A 129 1.89 2.58 -0.37
N ARG A 130 0.67 2.24 -0.80
CA ARG A 130 -0.45 3.17 -0.86
C ARG A 130 -0.84 3.66 0.54
N LEU A 131 -0.89 2.75 1.53
CA LEU A 131 -1.12 3.11 2.92
C LEU A 131 -0.02 4.05 3.46
N ALA A 132 1.26 3.74 3.20
CA ALA A 132 2.38 4.58 3.61
C ALA A 132 2.32 5.98 2.98
N ALA A 133 2.00 6.08 1.69
CA ALA A 133 1.83 7.35 1.00
C ALA A 133 0.66 8.17 1.55
N ALA A 134 -0.48 7.53 1.81
CA ALA A 134 -1.66 8.18 2.41
C ALA A 134 -1.38 8.68 3.84
N ALA A 135 -0.64 7.91 4.64
CA ALA A 135 -0.22 8.32 5.97
C ALA A 135 0.77 9.51 5.92
N GLY A 136 1.70 9.51 4.96
CA GLY A 136 2.58 10.65 4.70
C GLY A 136 1.81 11.92 4.32
N GLN A 137 0.77 11.82 3.47
CA GLN A 137 -0.13 12.94 3.17
C GLN A 137 -0.84 13.48 4.40
N SER A 138 -1.03 12.65 5.43
CA SER A 138 -1.61 13.05 6.70
C SER A 138 -0.57 13.61 7.69
N GLY A 139 0.69 13.77 7.25
CA GLY A 139 1.78 14.35 8.04
C GLY A 139 2.59 13.36 8.86
N LYS A 140 2.47 12.05 8.59
CA LYS A 140 3.33 11.04 9.23
C LYS A 140 4.72 11.04 8.58
N ALA A 141 5.75 11.15 9.40
CA ALA A 141 7.14 10.99 8.98
C ALA A 141 7.54 9.49 8.94
N MET A 142 8.69 9.20 8.34
CA MET A 142 9.22 7.84 8.21
C MET A 142 9.30 7.12 9.56
N GLU A 143 9.77 7.79 10.60
CA GLU A 143 9.91 7.24 11.96
C GLU A 143 8.57 6.95 12.68
N ASP A 144 7.49 7.58 12.25
CA ASP A 144 6.15 7.25 12.74
C ASP A 144 5.59 6.02 12.03
N LEU A 145 5.89 5.90 10.72
CA LEU A 145 5.37 4.83 9.87
C LEU A 145 5.97 3.49 10.22
N ILE A 146 7.30 3.43 10.40
CA ILE A 146 8.01 2.21 10.70
C ILE A 146 8.95 2.40 11.88
N LYS A 147 8.94 1.41 12.77
CA LYS A 147 9.90 1.24 13.86
C LYS A 147 10.38 -0.20 13.82
N ILE A 148 11.61 -0.43 14.22
CA ILE A 148 12.17 -1.78 14.33
C ILE A 148 12.34 -2.08 15.81
N ASP A 149 11.69 -3.13 16.30
CA ASP A 149 11.81 -3.55 17.69
C ASP A 149 13.18 -4.23 17.98
N SER A 150 13.44 -4.55 19.24
CA SER A 150 14.68 -5.21 19.67
C SER A 150 14.86 -6.61 19.09
N SER A 151 13.81 -7.21 18.55
CA SER A 151 13.80 -8.53 17.89
C SER A 151 13.97 -8.42 16.37
N GLY A 152 14.01 -7.19 15.83
CA GLY A 152 14.12 -6.93 14.39
C GLY A 152 12.79 -6.93 13.65
N ASN A 153 11.64 -6.95 14.33
CA ASN A 153 10.34 -6.91 13.68
C ASN A 153 9.93 -5.47 13.35
N VAL A 154 9.25 -5.31 12.23
CA VAL A 154 8.63 -4.03 11.85
C VAL A 154 7.41 -3.78 12.73
N THR A 155 7.38 -2.62 13.35
CA THR A 155 6.29 -2.10 14.18
C THR A 155 5.96 -0.66 13.74
N GLY A 156 4.97 -0.03 14.37
CA GLY A 156 4.56 1.34 14.07
C GLY A 156 3.31 1.41 13.20
N PHE A 157 2.95 2.62 12.80
CA PHE A 157 1.68 2.94 12.16
C PHE A 157 1.34 2.00 10.99
N LEU A 158 2.29 1.72 10.11
CA LEU A 158 2.05 0.93 8.90
C LEU A 158 1.59 -0.50 9.24
N ARG A 159 2.28 -1.14 10.20
CA ARG A 159 1.91 -2.47 10.69
C ARG A 159 0.56 -2.46 11.41
N ASP A 160 0.39 -1.52 12.32
CA ASP A 160 -0.78 -1.47 13.20
C ASP A 160 -2.06 -1.23 12.39
N ILE A 161 -2.02 -0.34 11.41
CA ILE A 161 -3.16 -0.06 10.53
C ILE A 161 -3.44 -1.21 9.56
N ALA A 162 -2.42 -1.85 9.00
CA ALA A 162 -2.62 -3.03 8.17
C ALA A 162 -3.23 -4.19 8.97
N MET A 163 -2.78 -4.40 10.20
CA MET A 163 -3.36 -5.36 11.14
C MET A 163 -4.83 -5.02 11.44
N THR A 164 -5.12 -3.75 11.72
CA THR A 164 -6.50 -3.24 11.95
C THR A 164 -7.41 -3.53 10.75
N GLY A 165 -6.95 -3.21 9.53
CA GLY A 165 -7.70 -3.48 8.32
C GLY A 165 -8.05 -4.96 8.17
N THR A 166 -7.09 -5.84 8.44
CA THR A 166 -7.30 -7.30 8.40
C THR A 166 -8.30 -7.76 9.47
N ALA A 167 -8.14 -7.30 10.71
CA ALA A 167 -8.99 -7.72 11.82
C ALA A 167 -10.45 -7.27 11.64
N MET A 168 -10.67 -6.06 11.14
CA MET A 168 -12.01 -5.47 10.95
C MET A 168 -12.65 -5.78 9.59
N ASP A 169 -12.02 -6.56 8.73
CA ASP A 169 -12.46 -6.84 7.34
C ASP A 169 -12.67 -5.56 6.50
N ILE A 170 -11.78 -4.57 6.65
CA ILE A 170 -11.79 -3.32 5.89
C ILE A 170 -10.47 -3.11 5.15
N SER A 171 -10.45 -2.20 4.18
CA SER A 171 -9.19 -1.86 3.51
C SER A 171 -8.23 -1.13 4.46
N ALA A 172 -6.93 -1.32 4.28
CA ALA A 172 -5.91 -0.58 5.03
C ALA A 172 -6.05 0.94 4.83
N ASP A 173 -6.45 1.38 3.63
CA ASP A 173 -6.73 2.79 3.33
C ASP A 173 -7.86 3.36 4.21
N GLN A 174 -8.91 2.58 4.42
CA GLN A 174 -10.05 3.00 5.26
C GLN A 174 -9.64 3.07 6.74
N ALA A 175 -8.95 2.05 7.25
CA ALA A 175 -8.41 2.05 8.61
C ALA A 175 -7.43 3.23 8.83
N GLY A 176 -6.51 3.46 7.87
CA GLY A 176 -5.57 4.57 7.90
C GLY A 176 -6.25 5.94 7.88
N ASN A 177 -7.29 6.11 7.07
CA ASN A 177 -8.09 7.34 7.03
C ASN A 177 -8.78 7.63 8.37
N TRP A 178 -9.35 6.62 9.01
CA TRP A 178 -9.97 6.79 10.32
C TRP A 178 -8.92 7.15 11.38
N ALA A 179 -7.82 6.41 11.44
CA ALA A 179 -6.73 6.66 12.38
C ALA A 179 -6.21 8.11 12.26
N ALA A 180 -5.86 8.55 11.05
CA ALA A 180 -5.36 9.90 10.81
C ALA A 180 -6.39 10.99 11.20
N LYS A 181 -7.66 10.78 10.88
CA LYS A 181 -8.73 11.73 11.27
C LYS A 181 -8.93 11.78 12.78
N TRP A 182 -8.88 10.65 13.48
CA TRP A 182 -9.04 10.62 14.93
C TRP A 182 -7.85 11.26 15.65
N GLU A 183 -6.62 10.99 15.19
CA GLU A 183 -5.43 11.70 15.69
C GLU A 183 -5.56 13.21 15.54
N GLN A 184 -6.01 13.69 14.38
CA GLN A 184 -6.13 15.14 14.14
C GLN A 184 -7.35 15.77 14.82
N SER A 185 -8.54 15.17 14.67
CA SER A 185 -9.80 15.77 15.11
C SER A 185 -10.08 15.57 16.59
N LEU A 186 -9.64 14.43 17.15
CA LEU A 186 -9.81 14.11 18.58
C LEU A 186 -8.55 14.37 19.41
N LYS A 187 -7.43 14.79 18.76
CA LYS A 187 -6.14 15.03 19.41
C LYS A 187 -5.59 13.79 20.14
N MET A 188 -5.86 12.61 19.59
CA MET A 188 -5.40 11.35 20.13
C MET A 188 -3.97 11.06 19.66
N THR A 189 -3.19 10.41 20.51
CA THR A 189 -1.93 9.78 20.09
C THR A 189 -2.24 8.53 19.26
N HIS A 190 -1.22 7.98 18.56
CA HIS A 190 -1.39 6.73 17.83
C HIS A 190 -1.81 5.59 18.76
N GLU A 191 -1.20 5.48 19.92
CA GLU A 191 -1.50 4.47 20.93
C GLU A 191 -2.96 4.56 21.42
N GLU A 192 -3.47 5.77 21.64
CA GLU A 192 -4.87 5.99 22.02
C GLU A 192 -5.84 5.60 20.90
N VAL A 193 -5.47 5.85 19.64
CA VAL A 193 -6.24 5.38 18.48
C VAL A 193 -6.26 3.84 18.40
N MET A 194 -5.15 3.17 18.68
CA MET A 194 -5.10 1.71 18.70
C MET A 194 -5.95 1.12 19.85
N VAL A 195 -5.96 1.77 21.01
CA VAL A 195 -6.90 1.43 22.11
C VAL A 195 -8.36 1.58 21.66
N LEU A 196 -8.69 2.66 20.96
CA LEU A 196 -10.04 2.85 20.42
C LEU A 196 -10.43 1.77 19.40
N PHE A 197 -9.50 1.37 18.55
CA PHE A 197 -9.73 0.23 17.65
C PHE A 197 -9.94 -1.08 18.40
N ASP A 198 -9.18 -1.35 19.46
CA ASP A 198 -9.41 -2.53 20.33
C ASP A 198 -10.81 -2.51 20.94
N GLN A 199 -11.27 -1.36 21.47
CA GLN A 199 -12.61 -1.17 22.02
C GLN A 199 -13.70 -1.42 20.96
N ILE A 200 -13.57 -0.82 19.78
CA ILE A 200 -14.51 -0.95 18.66
C ILE A 200 -14.55 -2.42 18.18
N ASN A 201 -13.41 -3.04 18.03
CA ASN A 201 -13.33 -4.43 17.61
C ASN A 201 -13.97 -5.38 18.63
N TYR A 202 -13.72 -5.14 19.92
CA TYR A 202 -14.33 -5.93 20.99
C TYR A 202 -15.85 -5.79 21.02
N LEU A 203 -16.39 -4.58 20.83
CA LEU A 203 -17.83 -4.35 20.68
C LEU A 203 -18.37 -5.16 19.51
N GLY A 204 -17.82 -5.01 18.31
CA GLY A 204 -18.28 -5.72 17.11
C GLY A 204 -18.21 -7.24 17.22
N ALA A 205 -17.25 -7.77 17.98
CA ALA A 205 -17.13 -9.21 18.22
C ALA A 205 -18.11 -9.76 19.26
N ASN A 206 -18.72 -8.90 20.11
CA ASN A 206 -19.56 -9.31 21.25
C ASN A 206 -20.98 -8.74 21.20
N SER A 207 -21.39 -8.14 20.10
CA SER A 207 -22.73 -7.60 19.86
C SER A 207 -23.26 -7.99 18.47
N ALA A 208 -24.51 -7.61 18.15
CA ALA A 208 -25.14 -7.89 16.86
C ALA A 208 -24.83 -6.79 15.82
N THR A 209 -23.56 -6.38 15.71
CA THR A 209 -23.07 -5.37 14.79
C THR A 209 -21.65 -5.71 14.34
N THR A 210 -21.08 -4.94 13.44
CA THR A 210 -19.70 -5.11 12.99
C THR A 210 -18.81 -3.98 13.52
N ALA A 211 -17.52 -4.27 13.75
CA ALA A 211 -16.54 -3.26 14.13
C ALA A 211 -16.47 -2.12 13.09
N ALA A 212 -16.61 -2.45 11.80
CA ALA A 212 -16.60 -1.46 10.72
C ALA A 212 -17.77 -0.47 10.83
N GLU A 213 -18.99 -0.93 11.12
CA GLU A 213 -20.17 -0.06 11.30
C GLU A 213 -20.03 0.86 12.50
N ILE A 214 -19.50 0.34 13.62
CA ILE A 214 -19.22 1.15 14.81
C ILE A 214 -18.18 2.21 14.50
N ALA A 215 -17.07 1.85 13.84
CA ALA A 215 -16.00 2.77 13.46
C ALA A 215 -16.50 3.89 12.53
N GLU A 216 -17.39 3.58 11.58
CA GLU A 216 -18.01 4.58 10.71
C GLU A 216 -18.86 5.58 11.52
N ALA A 217 -19.63 5.12 12.48
CA ALA A 217 -20.40 5.98 13.38
C ALA A 217 -19.49 6.87 14.25
N VAL A 218 -18.41 6.31 14.80
CA VAL A 218 -17.38 7.05 15.55
C VAL A 218 -16.73 8.12 14.67
N ASN A 219 -16.29 7.75 13.46
CA ASN A 219 -15.72 8.70 12.50
C ASN A 219 -16.67 9.86 12.18
N SER A 220 -17.98 9.59 12.15
CA SER A 220 -18.99 10.61 11.93
C SER A 220 -19.23 11.52 13.14
N ALA A 221 -19.26 10.99 14.36
CA ALA A 221 -19.83 11.67 15.54
C ALA A 221 -18.82 12.07 16.61
N ALA A 222 -17.67 11.39 16.74
CA ALA A 222 -16.82 11.52 17.92
C ALA A 222 -16.20 12.91 18.11
N SER A 223 -15.87 13.64 17.05
CA SER A 223 -15.33 15.00 17.16
C SER A 223 -16.35 15.96 17.82
N LEU A 224 -17.61 15.87 17.44
CA LEU A 224 -18.66 16.63 18.09
C LEU A 224 -18.96 16.09 19.50
N GLY A 225 -18.85 14.77 19.68
CA GLY A 225 -18.91 14.09 20.96
C GLY A 225 -17.96 14.71 21.96
N GLN A 226 -16.70 14.80 21.60
CA GLN A 226 -15.64 15.37 22.45
C GLN A 226 -15.95 16.81 22.88
N VAL A 227 -16.43 17.66 21.95
CA VAL A 227 -16.86 19.02 22.30
C VAL A 227 -18.03 19.02 23.28
N GLY A 228 -18.93 18.03 23.18
CA GLY A 228 -20.06 17.85 24.08
C GLY A 228 -19.76 17.04 25.35
N GLY A 229 -18.50 16.72 25.65
CA GLY A 229 -18.07 15.96 26.82
C GLY A 229 -18.15 14.43 26.66
N VAL A 230 -18.50 13.91 25.47
CA VAL A 230 -18.64 12.48 25.20
C VAL A 230 -17.36 11.95 24.54
N SER A 231 -16.72 10.98 25.19
CA SER A 231 -15.50 10.37 24.67
C SER A 231 -15.75 9.57 23.37
N ALA A 232 -14.68 9.29 22.61
CA ALA A 232 -14.76 8.43 21.43
C ALA A 232 -15.23 7.00 21.80
N ALA A 233 -14.76 6.46 22.92
CA ALA A 233 -15.20 5.16 23.46
C ALA A 233 -16.68 5.14 23.82
N THR A 234 -17.17 6.19 24.50
CA THR A 234 -18.61 6.34 24.80
C THR A 234 -19.43 6.49 23.52
N THR A 235 -18.90 7.21 22.53
CA THR A 235 -19.52 7.32 21.19
C THR A 235 -19.62 5.95 20.51
N ALA A 236 -18.58 5.11 20.63
CA ALA A 236 -18.60 3.73 20.12
C ALA A 236 -19.65 2.87 20.83
N ALA A 237 -19.78 2.97 22.17
CA ALA A 237 -20.79 2.25 22.92
C ALA A 237 -22.22 2.68 22.55
N LEU A 238 -22.46 4.00 22.35
CA LEU A 238 -23.73 4.49 21.84
C LEU A 238 -24.05 3.96 20.43
N ALA A 239 -23.03 3.96 19.57
CA ALA A 239 -23.16 3.45 18.21
C ALA A 239 -23.51 1.95 18.21
N ASP A 240 -22.77 1.17 18.98
CA ASP A 240 -23.01 -0.27 19.14
C ASP A 240 -24.45 -0.55 19.60
N ALA A 241 -24.89 0.10 20.68
CA ALA A 241 -26.24 -0.10 21.21
C ALA A 241 -27.36 0.26 20.21
N MET A 242 -27.15 1.30 19.40
CA MET A 242 -28.11 1.68 18.35
C MET A 242 -28.10 0.68 17.18
N LEU A 243 -26.93 0.29 16.69
CA LEU A 243 -26.76 -0.66 15.59
C LEU A 243 -27.31 -2.04 15.98
N ALA A 244 -26.90 -2.55 17.14
CA ALA A 244 -27.34 -3.86 17.64
C ALA A 244 -28.86 -3.96 17.84
N THR A 245 -29.53 -2.83 18.05
CA THR A 245 -30.99 -2.75 18.18
C THR A 245 -31.70 -2.36 16.87
N GLY A 246 -30.97 -2.27 15.75
CA GLY A 246 -31.51 -2.17 14.39
C GLY A 246 -31.64 -0.75 13.84
N VAL A 247 -30.89 0.24 14.37
CA VAL A 247 -30.72 1.53 13.70
C VAL A 247 -29.74 1.34 12.53
N SER A 248 -30.07 1.86 11.37
CA SER A 248 -29.18 1.75 10.20
C SER A 248 -27.90 2.60 10.34
N THR A 249 -26.78 2.13 9.80
CA THR A 249 -25.44 2.71 9.94
C THR A 249 -25.41 4.18 9.50
N ASP A 250 -26.11 4.55 8.43
CA ASP A 250 -26.22 5.91 7.92
C ASP A 250 -26.91 6.90 8.90
N ARG A 251 -27.72 6.40 9.82
CA ARG A 251 -28.47 7.21 10.80
C ARG A 251 -27.82 7.33 12.16
N VAL A 252 -27.04 6.32 12.58
CA VAL A 252 -26.44 6.28 13.92
C VAL A 252 -25.60 7.53 14.22
N GLY A 253 -24.64 7.85 13.36
CA GLY A 253 -23.79 9.02 13.56
C GLY A 253 -24.58 10.34 13.63
N THR A 254 -25.64 10.47 12.83
CA THR A 254 -26.54 11.64 12.86
C THR A 254 -27.34 11.69 14.15
N SER A 255 -27.86 10.54 14.62
CA SER A 255 -28.60 10.46 15.88
C SER A 255 -27.73 10.87 17.06
N ILE A 256 -26.51 10.32 17.18
CA ILE A 256 -25.56 10.67 18.25
C ILE A 256 -25.23 12.17 18.22
N LYS A 257 -24.88 12.73 17.05
CA LYS A 257 -24.60 14.16 16.92
C LYS A 257 -25.75 15.03 17.39
N ARG A 258 -26.99 14.69 17.01
CA ARG A 258 -28.19 15.46 17.40
C ARG A 258 -28.48 15.36 18.90
N MET A 259 -28.32 14.18 19.49
CA MET A 259 -28.45 14.01 20.93
C MET A 259 -27.46 14.91 21.67
N ILE A 260 -26.17 14.82 21.34
CA ILE A 260 -25.12 15.58 21.99
C ILE A 260 -25.37 17.10 21.87
N VAL A 261 -25.65 17.60 20.65
CA VAL A 261 -25.93 19.03 20.42
C VAL A 261 -27.10 19.48 21.27
N ASN A 262 -28.17 18.72 21.34
CA ASN A 262 -29.37 19.13 22.08
C ASN A 262 -29.15 19.06 23.59
N LEU A 263 -28.43 18.09 24.12
CA LEU A 263 -28.11 17.97 25.54
C LEU A 263 -27.11 19.03 26.01
N SER A 264 -26.25 19.54 25.11
CA SER A 264 -25.23 20.55 25.42
C SER A 264 -25.76 22.00 25.32
N LYS A 265 -27.06 22.24 25.03
CA LYS A 265 -27.61 23.59 24.82
C LYS A 265 -27.61 24.48 26.07
N GLY A 266 -27.80 23.93 27.25
CA GLY A 266 -27.89 24.69 28.51
C GLY A 266 -28.89 25.81 28.43
N ALA A 267 -28.47 27.02 28.76
CA ALA A 267 -29.34 28.22 28.74
C ALA A 267 -29.98 28.51 27.38
N SER A 268 -29.37 28.03 26.26
CA SER A 268 -29.93 28.20 24.90
C SER A 268 -30.95 27.14 24.50
N ALA A 269 -31.31 26.24 25.42
CA ALA A 269 -32.38 25.25 25.19
C ALA A 269 -33.70 25.94 24.95
N THR A 270 -34.55 25.38 24.07
CA THR A 270 -35.89 25.90 23.82
C THR A 270 -36.75 25.78 25.05
N LYS A 271 -37.83 26.58 25.13
CA LYS A 271 -38.79 26.52 26.23
C LYS A 271 -39.32 25.11 26.45
N ALA A 272 -39.70 24.42 25.36
CA ALA A 272 -40.20 23.05 25.44
C ALA A 272 -39.12 22.05 25.96
N GLN A 273 -37.85 22.24 25.60
CA GLN A 273 -36.76 21.41 26.12
C GLN A 273 -36.55 21.65 27.62
N LYS A 274 -36.61 22.91 28.09
CA LYS A 274 -36.48 23.25 29.51
C LYS A 274 -37.63 22.64 30.33
N GLU A 275 -38.89 22.83 29.89
CA GLU A 275 -40.06 22.24 30.50
C GLU A 275 -39.98 20.70 30.58
N GLN A 276 -39.47 20.05 29.51
CA GLN A 276 -39.30 18.59 29.49
C GLN A 276 -38.20 18.11 30.46
N PHE A 277 -37.08 18.87 30.59
CA PHE A 277 -36.07 18.56 31.60
C PHE A 277 -36.58 18.76 33.02
N GLU A 278 -37.34 19.85 33.28
CA GLU A 278 -37.92 20.13 34.59
C GLU A 278 -38.92 19.04 35.01
N GLU A 279 -39.71 18.53 34.07
CA GLU A 279 -40.60 17.41 34.33
C GLU A 279 -39.85 16.14 34.75
N MET A 280 -38.63 15.93 34.23
CA MET A 280 -37.77 14.80 34.60
C MET A 280 -36.88 15.11 35.84
N GLY A 281 -37.13 16.27 36.52
CA GLY A 281 -36.39 16.67 37.72
C GLY A 281 -35.00 17.24 37.46
N MET A 282 -34.72 17.70 36.24
CA MET A 282 -33.44 18.26 35.81
C MET A 282 -33.62 19.68 35.29
N SER A 283 -32.52 20.49 35.18
CA SER A 283 -32.54 21.70 34.38
C SER A 283 -31.64 21.57 33.15
N ALA A 284 -31.96 22.27 32.06
CA ALA A 284 -31.15 22.25 30.86
C ALA A 284 -29.69 22.70 31.12
N GLU A 285 -29.51 23.66 32.01
CA GLU A 285 -28.18 24.15 32.42
C GLU A 285 -27.40 23.10 33.20
N TRP A 286 -28.05 22.39 34.11
CA TRP A 286 -27.44 21.26 34.83
C TRP A 286 -27.03 20.15 33.84
N VAL A 287 -27.93 19.75 32.93
CA VAL A 287 -27.63 18.72 31.92
C VAL A 287 -26.40 19.11 31.11
N ALA A 288 -26.35 20.33 30.59
CA ALA A 288 -25.21 20.76 29.78
C ALA A 288 -23.89 20.77 30.55
N LYS A 289 -23.90 21.11 31.84
CA LYS A 289 -22.74 21.05 32.72
C LYS A 289 -22.35 19.60 33.04
N ALA A 290 -23.32 18.79 33.43
CA ALA A 290 -23.12 17.40 33.76
C ALA A 290 -22.59 16.56 32.58
N MET A 291 -23.00 16.89 31.35
CA MET A 291 -22.43 16.28 30.12
C MET A 291 -20.92 16.53 29.99
N GLN A 292 -20.39 17.65 30.49
CA GLN A 292 -18.96 17.92 30.48
C GLN A 292 -18.21 17.24 31.65
N GLU A 293 -18.87 17.02 32.78
CA GLU A 293 -18.26 16.46 34.00
C GLU A 293 -18.36 14.94 34.06
N ASP A 294 -19.52 14.39 33.70
CA ASP A 294 -19.83 12.95 33.64
C ASP A 294 -20.88 12.68 32.57
N SER A 295 -20.45 12.60 31.33
CA SER A 295 -21.35 12.34 30.19
C SER A 295 -22.02 10.95 30.27
N VAL A 296 -21.33 9.94 30.75
CA VAL A 296 -21.84 8.55 30.85
C VAL A 296 -23.00 8.49 31.86
N GLY A 297 -22.79 8.95 33.08
CA GLY A 297 -23.82 9.01 34.12
C GLY A 297 -24.98 9.93 33.75
N THR A 298 -24.70 11.05 33.07
CA THR A 298 -25.71 12.00 32.59
C THR A 298 -26.61 11.38 31.51
N LEU A 299 -26.03 10.71 30.52
CA LEU A 299 -26.77 9.99 29.47
C LEU A 299 -27.64 8.88 30.06
N ASP A 300 -27.08 8.06 30.96
CA ASP A 300 -27.84 7.00 31.63
C ASP A 300 -29.01 7.57 32.42
N THR A 301 -28.80 8.66 33.16
CA THR A 301 -29.85 9.36 33.93
C THR A 301 -30.97 9.86 33.00
N ILE A 302 -30.64 10.47 31.87
CA ILE A 302 -31.60 10.99 30.89
C ILE A 302 -32.40 9.86 30.26
N PHE A 303 -31.71 8.82 29.77
CA PHE A 303 -32.38 7.69 29.13
C PHE A 303 -33.30 6.96 30.12
N LYS A 304 -32.84 6.79 31.36
CA LYS A 304 -33.67 6.21 32.42
C LYS A 304 -34.88 7.09 32.74
N ALA A 305 -34.70 8.40 32.89
CA ALA A 305 -35.79 9.33 33.14
C ALA A 305 -36.85 9.31 32.04
N ILE A 306 -36.42 9.19 30.74
CA ILE A 306 -37.36 9.04 29.62
C ILE A 306 -38.09 7.69 29.71
N ASN A 307 -37.37 6.61 30.02
CA ASN A 307 -37.97 5.26 30.16
C ASN A 307 -38.98 5.19 31.28
N ASP A 308 -38.80 5.95 32.35
CA ASP A 308 -39.70 6.01 33.51
C ASP A 308 -40.96 6.83 33.24
N LEU A 309 -41.02 7.62 32.13
CA LEU A 309 -42.25 8.32 31.72
C LEU A 309 -43.33 7.33 31.24
N PRO A 310 -44.61 7.70 31.38
CA PRO A 310 -45.70 6.97 30.74
C PRO A 310 -45.43 6.77 29.24
N GLN A 311 -45.74 5.58 28.72
CA GLN A 311 -45.35 5.19 27.33
C GLN A 311 -45.84 6.18 26.26
N GLU A 312 -47.02 6.75 26.43
CA GLU A 312 -47.58 7.76 25.54
C GLU A 312 -46.80 9.09 25.51
N ARG A 313 -45.93 9.32 26.49
CA ARG A 313 -45.12 10.54 26.60
C ARG A 313 -43.67 10.37 26.13
N GLN A 314 -43.19 9.12 26.08
CA GLN A 314 -41.78 8.84 25.76
C GLN A 314 -41.38 9.36 24.38
N VAL A 315 -42.22 9.14 23.35
CA VAL A 315 -41.93 9.61 21.98
C VAL A 315 -41.91 11.14 21.91
N ALA A 316 -42.81 11.81 22.63
CA ALA A 316 -42.82 13.28 22.69
C ALA A 316 -41.58 13.80 23.41
N ALA A 317 -41.15 13.21 24.49
CA ALA A 317 -39.91 13.52 25.20
C ALA A 317 -38.69 13.33 24.33
N LEU A 318 -38.56 12.19 23.63
CA LEU A 318 -37.47 11.93 22.67
C LEU A 318 -37.44 12.97 21.57
N SER A 319 -38.60 13.31 20.98
CA SER A 319 -38.68 14.34 19.93
C SER A 319 -38.27 15.72 20.43
N THR A 320 -38.71 16.10 21.62
CA THR A 320 -38.41 17.39 22.23
C THR A 320 -36.92 17.51 22.58
N LEU A 321 -36.37 16.49 23.24
CA LEU A 321 -35.01 16.51 23.76
C LEU A 321 -33.96 16.27 22.67
N PHE A 322 -34.20 15.34 21.74
CA PHE A 322 -33.18 14.92 20.76
C PHE A 322 -33.46 15.42 19.34
N GLY A 323 -34.71 15.83 19.05
CA GLY A 323 -35.14 16.21 17.72
C GLY A 323 -35.46 15.03 16.81
N GLN A 324 -36.18 15.29 15.71
CA GLN A 324 -36.74 14.24 14.85
C GLN A 324 -35.73 13.22 14.30
N TRP A 325 -34.52 13.65 14.01
CA TRP A 325 -33.47 12.81 13.45
C TRP A 325 -32.82 11.83 14.45
N ALA A 326 -33.08 12.02 15.73
CA ALA A 326 -32.52 11.15 16.79
C ALA A 326 -33.61 10.38 17.59
N ILE A 327 -34.90 10.51 17.22
CA ILE A 327 -35.98 9.78 17.90
C ILE A 327 -35.74 8.27 17.82
N GLU A 328 -35.44 7.76 16.65
CA GLU A 328 -35.23 6.31 16.43
C GLU A 328 -34.08 5.79 17.30
N GLY A 329 -32.90 6.43 17.22
CA GLY A 329 -31.73 6.05 18.02
C GLY A 329 -31.99 6.18 19.52
N GLY A 330 -32.63 7.27 19.95
CA GLY A 330 -33.03 7.46 21.35
C GLY A 330 -34.02 6.42 21.85
N ALA A 331 -35.05 6.12 21.07
CA ALA A 331 -36.04 5.09 21.43
C ALA A 331 -35.40 3.69 21.54
N LYS A 332 -34.48 3.34 20.65
CA LYS A 332 -33.76 2.07 20.72
C LYS A 332 -32.93 1.94 21.98
N ILE A 333 -32.20 3.00 22.39
CA ILE A 333 -31.46 2.98 23.65
C ILE A 333 -32.40 2.95 24.84
N VAL A 334 -33.41 3.82 24.90
CA VAL A 334 -34.37 3.88 26.03
C VAL A 334 -35.05 2.55 26.26
N ASN A 335 -35.46 1.84 25.20
CA ASN A 335 -36.10 0.54 25.28
C ASN A 335 -35.13 -0.63 25.57
N ASN A 336 -33.81 -0.42 25.44
CA ASN A 336 -32.77 -1.44 25.60
C ASN A 336 -31.57 -0.88 26.41
N LEU A 337 -31.84 -0.33 27.58
CA LEU A 337 -30.83 0.27 28.46
C LEU A 337 -29.77 -0.75 28.90
N ASP A 338 -30.12 -2.00 29.01
CA ASP A 338 -29.22 -3.10 29.32
C ASP A 338 -28.15 -3.29 28.21
N VAL A 339 -28.57 -3.22 26.93
CA VAL A 339 -27.65 -3.29 25.79
C VAL A 339 -26.65 -2.12 25.81
N TYR A 340 -27.16 -0.90 26.06
CA TYR A 340 -26.30 0.30 26.15
C TYR A 340 -25.29 0.21 27.31
N ARG A 341 -25.77 -0.21 28.50
CA ARG A 341 -24.91 -0.36 29.68
C ARG A 341 -23.86 -1.43 29.49
N LYS A 342 -24.21 -2.55 28.85
CA LYS A 342 -23.27 -3.61 28.50
C LYS A 342 -22.22 -3.09 27.51
N ALA A 343 -22.59 -2.31 26.49
CA ALA A 343 -21.63 -1.69 25.56
C ALA A 343 -20.67 -0.73 26.28
N LEU A 344 -21.16 0.07 27.24
CA LEU A 344 -20.32 0.92 28.09
C LEU A 344 -19.33 0.13 28.93
N GLU A 345 -19.75 -0.98 29.55
CA GLU A 345 -18.87 -1.87 30.29
C GLU A 345 -17.75 -2.41 29.39
N MET A 346 -18.09 -2.87 28.18
CA MET A 346 -17.14 -3.42 27.23
C MET A 346 -16.03 -2.45 26.84
N VAL A 347 -16.31 -1.14 26.75
CA VAL A 347 -15.31 -0.13 26.40
C VAL A 347 -14.62 0.49 27.62
N SER A 348 -15.14 0.26 28.82
CA SER A 348 -14.60 0.84 30.06
C SER A 348 -13.64 -0.08 30.80
N ASP A 349 -13.72 -1.40 30.59
CA ASP A 349 -12.85 -2.40 31.22
C ASP A 349 -11.70 -2.82 30.29
N PRO A 350 -10.46 -2.34 30.54
CA PRO A 350 -9.30 -2.71 29.71
C PRO A 350 -9.04 -4.21 29.66
N SER A 351 -9.46 -4.98 30.66
CA SER A 351 -9.24 -6.44 30.67
C SER A 351 -10.06 -7.16 29.59
N LEU A 352 -11.13 -6.54 29.11
CA LEU A 352 -12.02 -7.08 28.08
C LEU A 352 -11.47 -6.82 26.67
N TYR A 353 -11.16 -5.57 26.36
CA TYR A 353 -10.84 -5.17 24.98
C TYR A 353 -9.34 -5.23 24.63
N THR A 354 -8.43 -5.10 25.59
CA THR A 354 -6.99 -5.05 25.28
C THR A 354 -6.55 -6.25 24.45
N GLY A 355 -5.91 -5.98 23.33
CA GLY A 355 -5.44 -6.99 22.37
C GLY A 355 -6.57 -7.66 21.56
N SER A 356 -7.77 -7.07 21.53
CA SER A 356 -8.89 -7.58 20.72
C SER A 356 -8.53 -7.60 19.23
N MET A 357 -7.91 -6.54 18.74
CA MET A 357 -7.43 -6.44 17.36
C MET A 357 -6.42 -7.55 17.02
N GLU A 358 -5.44 -7.78 17.89
CA GLU A 358 -4.42 -8.80 17.67
C GLU A 358 -5.01 -10.20 17.65
N ARG A 359 -5.96 -10.50 18.56
CA ARG A 359 -6.67 -11.79 18.56
C ARG A 359 -7.44 -12.03 17.26
N GLU A 360 -8.20 -11.03 16.78
CA GLU A 360 -8.96 -11.12 15.54
C GLU A 360 -8.04 -11.23 14.32
N PHE A 361 -6.98 -10.43 14.27
CA PHE A 361 -5.94 -10.53 13.24
C PHE A 361 -5.34 -11.95 13.18
N ASN A 362 -5.00 -12.53 14.33
CA ASN A 362 -4.45 -13.89 14.38
C ASN A 362 -5.41 -14.94 13.84
N ILE A 363 -6.72 -14.75 14.03
CA ILE A 363 -7.74 -15.64 13.45
C ILE A 363 -7.82 -15.44 11.93
N LYS A 364 -7.97 -14.19 11.49
CA LYS A 364 -8.14 -13.83 10.08
C LYS A 364 -6.92 -14.15 9.22
N SER A 365 -5.71 -13.91 9.73
CA SER A 365 -4.46 -14.20 9.02
C SER A 365 -4.22 -15.69 8.79
N GLN A 366 -4.91 -16.59 9.48
CA GLN A 366 -4.83 -18.04 9.29
C GLN A 366 -5.83 -18.59 8.25
N THR A 367 -6.68 -17.74 7.68
CA THR A 367 -7.60 -18.20 6.64
C THR A 367 -6.85 -18.58 5.36
N PRO A 368 -7.37 -19.54 4.57
CA PRO A 368 -6.73 -19.95 3.29
C PRO A 368 -6.49 -18.77 2.35
N GLU A 369 -7.41 -17.81 2.28
CA GLU A 369 -7.30 -16.63 1.43
C GLU A 369 -6.19 -15.68 1.91
N ALA A 370 -6.08 -15.44 3.21
CA ALA A 370 -5.00 -14.64 3.81
C ALA A 370 -3.64 -15.29 3.55
N ILE A 371 -3.53 -16.61 3.76
CA ILE A 371 -2.29 -17.38 3.50
C ILE A 371 -1.92 -17.31 2.02
N GLU A 372 -2.89 -17.43 1.10
CA GLU A 372 -2.63 -17.31 -0.33
C GLU A 372 -2.12 -15.92 -0.71
N THR A 373 -2.70 -14.86 -0.13
CA THR A 373 -2.27 -13.48 -0.34
C THR A 373 -0.84 -13.27 0.16
N MET A 374 -0.53 -13.70 1.37
CA MET A 374 0.84 -13.65 1.92
C MET A 374 1.83 -14.46 1.08
N LEU A 375 1.45 -15.64 0.58
CA LEU A 375 2.28 -16.43 -0.31
C LEU A 375 2.57 -15.71 -1.64
N LYS A 376 1.58 -15.06 -2.24
CA LYS A 376 1.76 -14.24 -3.45
C LYS A 376 2.68 -13.06 -3.17
N SER A 377 2.48 -12.38 -2.05
CA SER A 377 3.31 -11.24 -1.62
C SER A 377 4.75 -11.66 -1.33
N THR A 378 4.96 -12.81 -0.67
CA THR A 378 6.29 -13.39 -0.45
C THR A 378 7.01 -13.70 -1.76
N LYS A 379 6.32 -14.30 -2.73
CA LYS A 379 6.89 -14.55 -4.07
C LYS A 379 7.23 -13.24 -4.78
N THR A 380 6.42 -12.21 -4.62
CA THR A 380 6.65 -10.90 -5.21
C THR A 380 7.81 -10.18 -4.53
N ALA A 381 7.91 -10.22 -3.20
CA ALA A 381 9.06 -9.69 -2.44
C ALA A 381 10.37 -10.32 -2.90
N LEU A 382 10.41 -11.65 -3.05
CA LEU A 382 11.58 -12.34 -3.59
C LEU A 382 11.94 -11.90 -5.02
N LYS A 383 10.94 -11.70 -5.88
CA LYS A 383 11.18 -11.16 -7.24
C LYS A 383 11.71 -9.74 -7.21
N ILE A 384 11.22 -8.91 -6.30
CA ILE A 384 11.69 -7.53 -6.12
C ILE A 384 13.16 -7.56 -5.68
N GLU A 385 13.53 -8.36 -4.69
CA GLU A 385 14.93 -8.48 -4.22
C GLU A 385 15.88 -8.92 -5.33
N ILE A 386 15.51 -9.96 -6.10
CA ILE A 386 16.28 -10.38 -7.25
C ILE A 386 16.34 -9.27 -8.30
N GLY A 387 15.21 -8.63 -8.57
CA GLY A 387 15.08 -7.59 -9.59
C GLY A 387 15.86 -6.32 -9.26
N ASP A 388 15.92 -5.93 -8.00
CA ASP A 388 16.67 -4.76 -7.52
C ASP A 388 18.16 -4.86 -7.85
N ALA A 389 18.75 -6.06 -7.81
CA ALA A 389 20.12 -6.27 -8.21
C ALA A 389 20.40 -5.96 -9.71
N PHE A 390 19.37 -6.08 -10.55
CA PHE A 390 19.48 -5.84 -12.00
C PHE A 390 18.90 -4.49 -12.44
N LEU A 391 18.15 -3.82 -11.59
CA LEU A 391 17.46 -2.57 -11.91
C LEU A 391 18.42 -1.43 -12.30
N PRO A 392 19.59 -1.23 -11.63
CA PRO A 392 20.57 -0.22 -12.04
C PRO A 392 21.09 -0.43 -13.46
N ALA A 393 21.39 -1.69 -13.82
CA ALA A 393 21.85 -2.03 -15.16
C ALA A 393 20.78 -1.75 -16.23
N LYS A 394 19.50 -2.08 -15.94
CA LYS A 394 18.37 -1.76 -16.82
C LYS A 394 18.18 -0.25 -16.95
N LYS A 395 18.30 0.51 -15.88
CA LYS A 395 18.17 1.98 -15.89
C LYS A 395 19.26 2.60 -16.73
N GLN A 396 20.52 2.18 -16.55
CA GLN A 396 21.65 2.65 -17.34
C GLN A 396 21.48 2.33 -18.83
N PHE A 397 21.00 1.11 -19.14
CA PHE A 397 20.71 0.70 -20.51
C PHE A 397 19.64 1.59 -21.15
N ASN A 398 18.52 1.85 -20.45
CA ASN A 398 17.45 2.70 -20.97
C ASN A 398 17.92 4.15 -21.21
N LEU A 399 18.73 4.71 -20.30
CA LEU A 399 19.31 6.06 -20.47
C LEU A 399 20.22 6.10 -21.70
N SER A 400 21.12 5.12 -21.87
CA SER A 400 22.00 5.02 -23.05
C SER A 400 21.19 4.87 -24.35
N MET A 401 20.05 4.14 -24.29
CA MET A 401 19.16 4.02 -25.46
C MET A 401 18.46 5.34 -25.78
N ILE A 402 18.03 6.09 -24.77
CA ILE A 402 17.44 7.44 -24.96
C ILE A 402 18.46 8.36 -25.62
N ASP A 403 19.70 8.34 -25.15
CA ASP A 403 20.78 9.18 -25.73
C ASP A 403 21.07 8.76 -27.17
N PHE A 404 21.11 7.46 -27.46
CA PHE A 404 21.27 6.94 -28.81
C PHE A 404 20.13 7.36 -29.73
N LEU A 405 18.87 7.19 -29.30
CA LEU A 405 17.72 7.60 -30.10
C LEU A 405 17.66 9.12 -30.30
N ASN A 406 18.03 9.90 -29.30
CA ASN A 406 18.12 11.34 -29.41
C ASN A 406 19.23 11.76 -30.40
N SER A 407 20.34 11.02 -30.43
CA SER A 407 21.42 11.23 -31.41
C SER A 407 20.91 10.96 -32.83
N ILE A 408 20.21 9.84 -33.06
CA ILE A 408 19.54 9.55 -34.35
C ILE A 408 18.57 10.68 -34.73
N ARG A 409 17.73 11.10 -33.79
CA ARG A 409 16.72 12.14 -34.00
C ARG A 409 17.36 13.48 -34.39
N LYS A 410 18.46 13.85 -33.77
CA LYS A 410 19.21 15.07 -34.12
C LYS A 410 19.80 15.02 -35.53
N ASN A 411 20.16 13.83 -36.02
CA ASN A 411 20.74 13.61 -37.35
C ASN A 411 19.68 13.19 -38.39
N MET A 412 18.38 13.16 -38.03
CA MET A 412 17.29 12.83 -38.98
C MET A 412 17.21 13.72 -40.21
N PRO A 413 17.43 15.05 -40.12
CA PRO A 413 17.43 15.91 -41.33
C PRO A 413 18.47 15.49 -42.35
N GLU A 414 19.67 15.08 -41.91
CA GLU A 414 20.74 14.60 -42.76
C GLU A 414 20.43 13.24 -43.38
N LEU A 415 19.81 12.34 -42.62
CA LEU A 415 19.32 11.03 -43.09
C LEU A 415 18.16 11.17 -44.10
N THR A 416 17.30 12.15 -43.90
CA THR A 416 16.18 12.44 -44.82
C THR A 416 16.72 12.99 -46.14
N GLN A 417 17.71 13.90 -46.12
CA GLN A 417 18.38 14.37 -47.32
C GLN A 417 19.10 13.26 -48.07
N LEU A 418 19.71 12.33 -47.35
CA LEU A 418 20.33 11.15 -47.95
C LEU A 418 19.28 10.24 -48.62
N ALA A 419 18.14 10.00 -47.95
CA ALA A 419 17.05 9.21 -48.50
C ALA A 419 16.41 9.86 -49.73
N GLU A 420 16.23 11.18 -49.72
CA GLU A 420 15.75 11.97 -50.88
C GLU A 420 16.75 11.94 -52.04
N SER A 421 18.03 12.03 -51.72
CA SER A 421 19.12 11.94 -52.71
C SER A 421 19.18 10.55 -53.36
N LEU A 422 19.02 9.48 -52.57
CA LEU A 422 18.92 8.10 -53.05
C LEU A 422 17.63 7.84 -53.85
N GLY A 423 16.52 8.43 -53.45
CA GLY A 423 15.22 8.36 -54.14
C GLY A 423 15.26 9.06 -55.50
N THR A 424 15.92 10.23 -55.60
CA THR A 424 16.11 10.93 -56.84
C THR A 424 17.10 10.23 -57.78
N LEU A 425 18.08 9.51 -57.24
CA LEU A 425 18.99 8.62 -57.97
C LEU A 425 18.32 7.40 -58.56
N ALA A 426 17.47 6.74 -57.79
CA ALA A 426 16.67 5.60 -58.24
C ALA A 426 15.68 5.99 -59.39
N SER A 427 15.20 7.21 -59.37
CA SER A 427 14.25 7.72 -60.39
C SER A 427 14.94 8.20 -61.69
N ARG A 428 16.27 8.48 -61.67
CA ARG A 428 16.99 9.04 -62.82
C ARG A 428 17.87 8.04 -63.63
N GLY A 429 17.79 6.74 -63.32
CA GLY A 429 18.50 5.71 -64.07
C GLY A 429 20.01 5.68 -63.84
N VAL A 430 20.60 4.54 -64.06
CA VAL A 430 21.91 4.03 -63.60
C VAL A 430 23.18 4.83 -64.09
N GLU A 431 23.04 5.93 -64.85
CA GLU A 431 24.21 6.58 -65.45
C GLU A 431 25.09 7.47 -64.51
N LYS A 432 24.68 7.67 -63.24
CA LYS A 432 25.42 8.52 -62.28
C LYS A 432 25.76 7.87 -60.93
N LEU A 433 25.93 6.57 -60.88
CA LEU A 433 26.32 5.87 -59.67
C LEU A 433 27.65 6.33 -59.04
N GLY A 434 28.59 6.82 -59.83
CA GLY A 434 29.88 7.28 -59.35
C GLY A 434 29.79 8.56 -58.50
N SER A 435 29.07 9.59 -58.93
CA SER A 435 28.95 10.86 -58.22
C SER A 435 28.05 10.78 -56.98
N ALA A 436 27.17 9.79 -56.93
CA ALA A 436 26.35 9.53 -55.75
C ALA A 436 27.09 8.82 -54.64
N MET A 437 27.99 7.93 -55.02
CA MET A 437 28.91 7.25 -54.10
C MET A 437 29.84 8.25 -53.42
N ASP A 438 30.36 9.22 -54.17
CA ASP A 438 31.23 10.30 -53.63
C ASP A 438 30.47 11.22 -52.65
N THR A 439 29.15 11.38 -52.82
CA THR A 439 28.30 12.17 -51.91
C THR A 439 27.91 11.38 -50.66
N ALA A 440 27.69 10.07 -50.79
CA ALA A 440 27.30 9.19 -49.68
C ALA A 440 28.49 8.74 -48.79
N LEU A 441 29.69 8.63 -49.39
CA LEU A 441 30.90 8.15 -48.69
C LEU A 441 31.22 8.91 -47.41
N PRO A 442 31.19 10.26 -47.36
CA PRO A 442 31.45 11.00 -46.13
C PRO A 442 30.45 10.73 -44.99
N TYR A 443 29.20 10.44 -45.31
CA TYR A 443 28.16 10.13 -44.32
C TYR A 443 28.25 8.68 -43.82
N ILE A 444 28.62 7.79 -44.72
CA ILE A 444 28.92 6.37 -44.38
C ILE A 444 30.18 6.34 -43.51
N GLN A 445 31.21 7.12 -43.85
CA GLN A 445 32.42 7.24 -43.03
C GLN A 445 32.14 7.84 -41.68
N LYS A 446 31.36 8.94 -41.56
CA LYS A 446 30.93 9.49 -40.26
C LYS A 446 30.14 8.49 -39.42
N GLY A 447 29.24 7.70 -40.01
CA GLY A 447 28.51 6.64 -39.35
C GLY A 447 29.42 5.50 -38.88
N LEU A 448 30.40 5.12 -39.73
CA LEU A 448 31.44 4.14 -39.40
C LEU A 448 32.41 4.65 -38.34
N ASP A 449 32.86 5.90 -38.42
CA ASP A 449 33.68 6.54 -37.40
C ASP A 449 32.99 6.62 -36.05
N TYR A 450 31.68 6.93 -36.06
CA TYR A 450 30.89 6.88 -34.84
C TYR A 450 30.81 5.46 -34.26
N LEU A 451 30.59 4.44 -35.11
CA LEU A 451 30.55 3.04 -34.69
C LEU A 451 31.95 2.56 -34.23
N ILE A 452 33.03 2.99 -34.87
CA ILE A 452 34.40 2.63 -34.50
C ILE A 452 34.83 3.31 -33.21
N ASN A 453 34.54 4.59 -33.04
CA ASN A 453 34.92 5.36 -31.86
C ASN A 453 34.01 5.07 -30.64
N ASN A 454 32.82 4.57 -30.85
CA ASN A 454 31.85 4.20 -29.80
C ASN A 454 31.50 2.71 -29.81
N GLY A 455 32.23 1.88 -30.54
CA GLY A 455 31.94 0.48 -30.80
C GLY A 455 31.76 -0.36 -29.52
N GLU A 456 32.56 -0.08 -28.48
CA GLU A 456 32.38 -0.72 -27.18
C GLU A 456 31.02 -0.36 -26.52
N GLN A 457 30.58 0.88 -26.66
CA GLN A 457 29.25 1.31 -26.16
C GLN A 457 28.13 0.73 -27.02
N VAL A 458 28.33 0.71 -28.35
CA VAL A 458 27.37 0.10 -29.30
C VAL A 458 27.25 -1.40 -29.08
N VAL A 459 28.36 -2.10 -28.86
CA VAL A 459 28.36 -3.55 -28.56
C VAL A 459 27.77 -3.82 -27.18
N ARG A 460 28.01 -3.00 -26.16
CA ARG A 460 27.35 -3.09 -24.85
C ARG A 460 25.85 -2.83 -24.96
N VAL A 461 25.45 -1.82 -25.74
CA VAL A 461 24.04 -1.49 -26.01
C VAL A 461 23.35 -2.61 -26.80
N LEU A 462 23.96 -3.08 -27.87
CA LEU A 462 23.43 -4.19 -28.67
C LEU A 462 23.42 -5.54 -27.92
N GLY A 463 24.44 -5.80 -27.11
CA GLY A 463 24.49 -6.99 -26.23
C GLY A 463 23.45 -6.89 -25.12
N GLY A 464 23.24 -5.73 -24.51
CA GLY A 464 22.17 -5.47 -23.55
C GLY A 464 20.77 -5.49 -24.20
N MET A 465 20.65 -5.04 -25.45
CA MET A 465 19.43 -5.16 -26.26
C MET A 465 19.08 -6.62 -26.53
N ALA A 466 20.04 -7.42 -26.93
CA ALA A 466 19.85 -8.85 -27.16
C ALA A 466 19.36 -9.55 -25.87
N ALA A 467 19.96 -9.22 -24.72
CA ALA A 467 19.53 -9.75 -23.41
C ALA A 467 18.14 -9.24 -22.99
N ALA A 468 17.80 -7.99 -23.27
CA ALA A 468 16.49 -7.42 -22.97
C ALA A 468 15.39 -7.85 -23.95
N PHE A 469 15.73 -8.01 -25.25
CA PHE A 469 14.78 -8.48 -26.28
C PHE A 469 14.47 -9.97 -26.15
N VAL A 470 15.40 -10.80 -25.70
CA VAL A 470 15.15 -12.22 -25.41
C VAL A 470 14.17 -12.36 -24.21
N GLY A 471 14.16 -11.40 -23.28
CA GLY A 471 13.21 -11.35 -22.15
C GLY A 471 11.82 -10.79 -22.46
N MET A 472 11.65 -10.06 -23.55
CA MET A 472 10.34 -9.61 -24.02
C MET A 472 9.90 -10.51 -25.19
N LYS A 473 8.66 -11.03 -25.17
CA LYS A 473 8.02 -11.89 -26.18
C LYS A 473 8.06 -11.39 -27.65
N PHE A 474 9.20 -10.87 -28.10
CA PHE A 474 9.44 -10.41 -29.48
C PHE A 474 10.43 -11.31 -30.24
N ALA A 475 10.60 -12.55 -29.79
CA ALA A 475 11.42 -13.54 -30.48
C ALA A 475 11.14 -13.65 -32.00
N PRO A 476 9.90 -13.61 -32.50
CA PRO A 476 9.67 -13.71 -33.97
C PRO A 476 10.12 -12.47 -34.74
N ALA A 477 10.00 -11.26 -34.16
CA ALA A 477 10.40 -10.03 -34.83
C ALA A 477 11.92 -9.79 -34.77
N ALA A 478 12.56 -10.16 -33.67
CA ALA A 478 14.02 -10.11 -33.54
C ALA A 478 14.70 -11.11 -34.47
N GLU A 479 14.18 -12.33 -34.60
CA GLU A 479 14.67 -13.36 -35.53
C GLU A 479 14.59 -12.90 -36.99
N ALA A 480 13.51 -12.18 -37.37
CA ALA A 480 13.34 -11.62 -38.72
C ALA A 480 14.36 -10.48 -39.01
N ILE A 481 14.70 -9.64 -38.01
CA ILE A 481 15.66 -8.56 -38.17
C ILE A 481 17.10 -9.11 -38.19
N PHE A 482 17.43 -10.09 -37.35
CA PHE A 482 18.78 -10.64 -37.26
C PHE A 482 19.06 -11.73 -38.32
N SER A 483 18.07 -12.47 -38.78
CA SER A 483 18.25 -13.44 -39.87
C SER A 483 18.34 -12.79 -41.25
N GLY A 484 17.71 -11.60 -41.43
CA GLY A 484 17.79 -10.82 -42.68
C GLY A 484 19.09 -10.06 -42.86
N GLY A 485 19.74 -9.59 -41.78
CA GLY A 485 20.95 -8.78 -41.83
C GLY A 485 22.29 -9.53 -41.81
N GLY A 486 22.29 -10.75 -41.22
CA GLY A 486 23.53 -11.52 -41.05
C GLY A 486 24.05 -12.23 -42.30
N LYS A 487 23.17 -12.47 -43.29
CA LYS A 487 23.58 -13.11 -44.56
C LYS A 487 24.20 -12.15 -45.59
N ALA A 488 24.10 -10.87 -45.39
CA ALA A 488 24.70 -9.86 -46.32
C ALA A 488 26.15 -9.45 -45.97
N LEU A 489 26.65 -9.75 -44.77
CA LEU A 489 27.95 -9.28 -44.31
C LEU A 489 29.05 -10.37 -44.26
N PHE A 490 28.72 -11.65 -44.40
CA PHE A 490 29.73 -12.71 -44.50
C PHE A 490 29.48 -13.54 -45.73
N GLY A 491 30.17 -13.16 -46.81
CA GLY A 491 30.13 -13.79 -48.12
C GLY A 491 30.62 -15.26 -48.10
N SER A 492 29.89 -16.01 -48.85
CA SER A 492 30.26 -17.22 -49.59
C SER A 492 31.53 -17.95 -49.21
N GLY A 493 31.36 -19.20 -48.86
CA GLY A 493 32.41 -20.20 -48.92
C GLY A 493 31.90 -21.60 -48.64
N GLY A 494 31.68 -22.39 -49.67
CA GLY A 494 31.79 -23.83 -49.56
C GLY A 494 30.55 -24.69 -49.71
N LYS A 495 30.40 -25.15 -50.89
CA LYS A 495 29.68 -26.32 -51.44
C LYS A 495 29.50 -27.51 -50.51
N GLY A 496 28.38 -28.15 -50.67
CA GLY A 496 28.41 -29.59 -50.74
C GLY A 496 27.30 -30.34 -50.00
N GLY A 497 26.48 -31.03 -50.73
CA GLY A 497 26.02 -32.34 -50.32
C GLY A 497 24.52 -32.53 -50.07
N LEU A 498 23.88 -33.00 -51.08
CA LEU A 498 22.61 -33.70 -51.19
C LEU A 498 22.41 -34.80 -50.10
N TRP A 499 21.13 -35.15 -49.93
CA TRP A 499 20.51 -36.42 -49.48
C TRP A 499 20.23 -36.56 -47.95
N GLY A 500 18.94 -36.84 -47.74
CA GLY A 500 18.33 -37.46 -46.56
C GLY A 500 17.04 -36.81 -46.09
#